data_5ae2abd545c94e72ad0a6dd958a5bf6d
#
_entry.id   5ae2abd545c94e72ad0a6dd958a5bf6d
#
_cell.length_a   1.000
_cell.length_b   1.000
_cell.length_c   1.000
_cell.angle_alpha   90.00
_cell.angle_beta   90.00
_cell.angle_gamma   90.00
#
_symmetry.space_group_name_H-M   'P 1'
#
loop_
_entity.id
_entity.type
_entity.pdbx_description
1 polymer ?
#
loop_
_entity_poly.entity_id
_entity_poly.type
_entity_poly.pdbx_seq_one_letter_code
_entity_poly.pdbx_strand_id
1 'polypeptide(L)'
;MAKVVIQECREYELNGLMIKINDGIERLGGWDLFVHPGDKVLLKVNLIGPKSSDSAAVTHSEFVRAVARILKQRGCEVWIGDSSGGAIGGIAPTAKSFRAAGYEKAAMEEGAVIKNFDSEGVIEVSPNSMHEEKMYLAKPIFDADVVINLPKFKTHSSCIYTGAVKNVFGCIPGLRKARYHKMAPNPESFGEILADIHQNAKFKLHIMDGVIAMQGEGPTAGDVYPANKILMSTDPLALDTAALKMLGVEVGEVAILNAAKERKIGESNLEDIIIDGDYKTIPKLDEFKLPKRYKSGKKRNNKVLIKVIDFFKTAPKVNRKKCRNCNVCVESCPMKAIDRDTKQIDYRVCIECMCCHELCMYKAVELKKENFLAGILTGIKLGKYR
;
A
#
# COMPACT_ATOMS: atom_id res chain seq x y z
N MET A 1 -2.12 -25.89 -0.61
CA MET A 1 -1.05 -25.15 0.11
C MET A 1 -0.62 -23.97 -0.76
N ALA A 2 -0.56 -22.78 -0.20
CA ALA A 2 -0.05 -21.61 -0.91
C ALA A 2 1.48 -21.72 -1.06
N LYS A 3 2.06 -21.08 -2.09
CA LYS A 3 3.51 -21.03 -2.26
C LYS A 3 3.97 -19.57 -2.32
N VAL A 4 5.02 -19.26 -1.58
CA VAL A 4 5.72 -17.97 -1.63
C VAL A 4 7.17 -18.23 -2.03
N VAL A 5 7.59 -17.62 -3.12
CA VAL A 5 8.98 -17.66 -3.59
C VAL A 5 9.70 -16.41 -3.12
N ILE A 6 10.86 -16.59 -2.47
CA ILE A 6 11.69 -15.49 -1.97
C ILE A 6 13.04 -15.56 -2.67
N GLN A 7 13.33 -14.54 -3.50
CA GLN A 7 14.60 -14.40 -4.21
C GLN A 7 15.47 -13.31 -3.57
N GLU A 8 16.76 -13.53 -3.48
CA GLU A 8 17.71 -12.50 -3.11
C GLU A 8 18.02 -11.60 -4.29
N CYS A 9 17.83 -10.30 -4.12
CA CYS A 9 18.14 -9.29 -5.13
C CYS A 9 18.61 -8.02 -4.44
N ARG A 10 19.83 -7.58 -4.71
CA ARG A 10 20.47 -6.45 -4.00
C ARG A 10 20.41 -5.14 -4.73
N GLU A 11 20.17 -5.16 -6.03
CA GLU A 11 20.27 -4.00 -6.91
C GLU A 11 19.11 -3.96 -7.90
N TYR A 12 18.79 -2.77 -8.38
CA TYR A 12 17.84 -2.56 -9.46
C TYR A 12 18.51 -2.61 -10.84
N GLU A 13 19.49 -3.52 -11.02
CA GLU A 13 20.06 -3.78 -12.33
C GLU A 13 19.09 -4.63 -13.16
N LEU A 14 18.78 -4.17 -14.37
CA LEU A 14 17.67 -4.66 -15.17
C LEU A 14 17.77 -6.16 -15.47
N ASN A 15 18.93 -6.64 -15.93
CA ASN A 15 19.09 -8.05 -16.28
C ASN A 15 19.08 -8.94 -15.04
N GLY A 16 19.69 -8.49 -13.94
CA GLY A 16 19.64 -9.18 -12.65
C GLY A 16 18.23 -9.34 -12.11
N LEU A 17 17.42 -8.27 -12.20
CA LEU A 17 16.00 -8.31 -11.86
C LEU A 17 15.23 -9.32 -12.72
N MET A 18 15.44 -9.29 -14.05
CA MET A 18 14.77 -10.22 -14.97
C MET A 18 15.12 -11.67 -14.67
N ILE A 19 16.39 -11.99 -14.40
CA ILE A 19 16.84 -13.34 -14.02
C ILE A 19 16.14 -13.78 -12.76
N LYS A 20 16.14 -12.96 -11.68
CA LYS A 20 15.54 -13.31 -10.40
C LYS A 20 14.02 -13.45 -10.48
N ILE A 21 13.35 -12.58 -11.25
CA ILE A 21 11.90 -12.67 -11.46
C ILE A 21 11.56 -13.95 -12.25
N ASN A 22 12.26 -14.23 -13.34
CA ASN A 22 12.01 -15.44 -14.14
C ASN A 22 12.26 -16.72 -13.32
N ASP A 23 13.38 -16.83 -12.60
CA ASP A 23 13.63 -17.98 -11.74
C ASP A 23 12.52 -18.16 -10.68
N GLY A 24 12.06 -17.07 -10.10
CA GLY A 24 10.95 -17.14 -9.14
C GLY A 24 9.63 -17.57 -9.75
N ILE A 25 9.31 -17.12 -10.96
CA ILE A 25 8.08 -17.52 -11.66
C ILE A 25 8.16 -18.98 -12.13
N GLU A 26 9.33 -19.45 -12.58
CA GLU A 26 9.53 -20.89 -12.89
C GLU A 26 9.23 -21.78 -11.67
N ARG A 27 9.58 -21.34 -10.47
CA ARG A 27 9.24 -22.04 -9.22
C ARG A 27 7.76 -22.01 -8.88
N LEU A 28 7.01 -21.03 -9.41
CA LEU A 28 5.54 -20.97 -9.32
C LEU A 28 4.84 -21.78 -10.43
N GLY A 29 5.59 -22.40 -11.34
CA GLY A 29 5.07 -23.23 -12.42
C GLY A 29 5.23 -22.66 -13.82
N GLY A 30 5.97 -21.54 -13.95
CA GLY A 30 6.31 -20.91 -15.22
C GLY A 30 5.31 -19.84 -15.68
N TRP A 31 5.78 -18.95 -16.56
CA TRP A 31 4.97 -17.84 -17.08
C TRP A 31 3.73 -18.29 -17.85
N ASP A 32 3.81 -19.45 -18.50
CA ASP A 32 2.71 -19.96 -19.34
C ASP A 32 1.44 -20.33 -18.55
N LEU A 33 1.55 -20.44 -17.21
CA LEU A 33 0.38 -20.51 -16.32
C LEU A 33 -0.34 -19.18 -16.14
N PHE A 34 0.35 -18.08 -16.40
CA PHE A 34 -0.14 -16.73 -16.07
C PHE A 34 -0.49 -15.92 -17.30
N VAL A 35 0.33 -15.98 -18.37
CA VAL A 35 0.21 -15.11 -19.54
C VAL A 35 0.49 -15.89 -20.84
N HIS A 36 -0.16 -15.47 -21.93
CA HIS A 36 0.03 -15.99 -23.27
C HIS A 36 0.36 -14.86 -24.26
N PRO A 37 0.99 -15.16 -25.40
CA PRO A 37 1.18 -14.17 -26.46
C PRO A 37 -0.14 -13.52 -26.89
N GLY A 38 -0.16 -12.21 -26.97
CA GLY A 38 -1.37 -11.42 -27.30
C GLY A 38 -2.17 -10.94 -26.09
N ASP A 39 -1.95 -11.49 -24.88
CA ASP A 39 -2.66 -11.04 -23.68
C ASP A 39 -2.36 -9.56 -23.38
N LYS A 40 -3.40 -8.84 -22.97
CA LYS A 40 -3.31 -7.52 -22.33
C LYS A 40 -3.01 -7.70 -20.86
N VAL A 41 -1.78 -7.41 -20.46
CA VAL A 41 -1.32 -7.59 -19.08
C VAL A 41 -1.22 -6.24 -18.37
N LEU A 42 -2.02 -6.05 -17.33
CA LEU A 42 -1.97 -4.85 -16.48
C LEU A 42 -1.03 -5.07 -15.30
N LEU A 43 0.05 -4.30 -15.24
CA LEU A 43 0.92 -4.17 -14.08
C LEU A 43 0.33 -3.12 -13.14
N LYS A 44 -0.34 -3.58 -12.06
CA LYS A 44 -0.85 -2.73 -11.00
C LYS A 44 0.30 -2.38 -10.05
N VAL A 45 0.90 -1.22 -10.22
CA VAL A 45 2.03 -0.74 -9.42
C VAL A 45 1.57 -0.26 -8.02
N ASN A 46 2.52 0.15 -7.18
CA ASN A 46 2.23 0.90 -5.95
C ASN A 46 2.58 2.38 -6.18
N LEU A 47 1.56 3.24 -6.19
CA LEU A 47 1.69 4.66 -6.47
C LEU A 47 0.91 5.50 -5.47
N ILE A 48 1.59 6.10 -4.49
CA ILE A 48 0.90 6.85 -3.43
C ILE A 48 0.79 8.36 -3.73
N GLY A 49 1.69 8.89 -4.54
CA GLY A 49 1.76 10.32 -4.87
C GLY A 49 3.02 10.60 -5.68
N PRO A 50 3.33 11.87 -6.02
CA PRO A 50 4.50 12.23 -6.83
C PRO A 50 5.80 12.05 -6.01
N LYS A 51 6.27 10.80 -5.95
CA LYS A 51 7.49 10.36 -5.26
C LYS A 51 8.44 9.71 -6.25
N SER A 52 9.76 9.94 -6.08
CA SER A 52 10.79 9.19 -6.80
C SER A 52 10.78 7.72 -6.38
N SER A 53 11.13 6.85 -7.31
CA SER A 53 11.34 5.41 -7.08
C SER A 53 12.34 5.14 -5.95
N ASP A 54 13.41 5.93 -5.84
CA ASP A 54 14.44 5.80 -4.80
C ASP A 54 13.94 6.07 -3.38
N SER A 55 12.76 6.68 -3.26
CA SER A 55 12.16 6.95 -1.94
C SER A 55 11.63 5.72 -1.21
N ALA A 56 11.58 4.56 -1.89
CA ALA A 56 10.91 3.34 -1.44
C ALA A 56 9.42 3.53 -1.09
N ALA A 57 8.82 4.65 -1.44
CA ALA A 57 7.39 4.93 -1.23
C ALA A 57 6.50 4.32 -2.32
N VAL A 58 7.07 4.03 -3.49
CA VAL A 58 6.43 3.47 -4.68
C VAL A 58 7.23 2.27 -5.17
N THR A 59 6.66 1.43 -6.03
CA THR A 59 7.39 0.35 -6.71
C THR A 59 8.51 0.98 -7.55
N HIS A 60 9.70 0.43 -7.52
CA HIS A 60 10.83 1.01 -8.24
C HIS A 60 10.64 0.92 -9.76
N SER A 61 10.97 1.99 -10.50
CA SER A 61 10.76 2.04 -11.97
C SER A 61 11.50 0.95 -12.72
N GLU A 62 12.76 0.63 -12.36
CA GLU A 62 13.50 -0.47 -12.98
C GLU A 62 12.90 -1.84 -12.66
N PHE A 63 12.25 -2.00 -11.49
CA PHE A 63 11.52 -3.23 -11.18
C PHE A 63 10.29 -3.38 -12.09
N VAL A 64 9.51 -2.30 -12.26
CA VAL A 64 8.38 -2.26 -13.20
C VAL A 64 8.84 -2.52 -14.63
N ARG A 65 9.97 -1.91 -15.02
CA ARG A 65 10.59 -2.07 -16.34
C ARG A 65 11.01 -3.51 -16.61
N ALA A 66 11.63 -4.19 -15.61
CA ALA A 66 12.03 -5.60 -15.73
C ALA A 66 10.83 -6.52 -16.00
N VAL A 67 9.74 -6.36 -15.22
CA VAL A 67 8.51 -7.13 -15.43
C VAL A 67 7.90 -6.82 -16.81
N ALA A 68 7.84 -5.53 -17.19
CA ALA A 68 7.30 -5.11 -18.49
C ALA A 68 8.11 -5.73 -19.64
N ARG A 69 9.44 -5.71 -19.57
CA ARG A 69 10.32 -6.29 -20.58
C ARG A 69 10.12 -7.81 -20.72
N ILE A 70 10.04 -8.54 -19.63
CA ILE A 70 9.76 -9.99 -19.63
C ILE A 70 8.46 -10.26 -20.38
N LEU A 71 7.39 -9.54 -20.06
CA LEU A 71 6.08 -9.72 -20.69
C LEU A 71 6.07 -9.33 -22.18
N LYS A 72 6.77 -8.24 -22.54
CA LYS A 72 6.94 -7.85 -23.95
C LYS A 72 7.68 -8.91 -24.74
N GLN A 73 8.74 -9.51 -24.18
CA GLN A 73 9.47 -10.62 -24.82
C GLN A 73 8.59 -11.88 -24.99
N ARG A 74 7.53 -12.01 -24.21
CA ARG A 74 6.51 -13.09 -24.33
C ARG A 74 5.36 -12.74 -25.28
N GLY A 75 5.44 -11.58 -25.95
CA GLY A 75 4.43 -11.16 -26.93
C GLY A 75 3.18 -10.53 -26.31
N CYS A 76 3.19 -10.11 -25.05
CA CYS A 76 2.06 -9.47 -24.42
C CYS A 76 1.94 -7.98 -24.77
N GLU A 77 0.72 -7.45 -24.75
CA GLU A 77 0.47 -6.01 -24.65
C GLU A 77 0.54 -5.61 -23.17
N VAL A 78 1.50 -4.74 -22.81
CA VAL A 78 1.74 -4.41 -21.39
C VAL A 78 1.18 -3.04 -21.05
N TRP A 79 0.40 -2.99 -19.97
CA TRP A 79 -0.12 -1.77 -19.39
C TRP A 79 0.49 -1.56 -18.00
N ILE A 80 0.79 -0.31 -17.63
CA ILE A 80 1.25 0.09 -16.30
C ILE A 80 0.20 1.03 -15.72
N GLY A 81 -0.46 0.61 -14.65
CA GLY A 81 -1.63 1.33 -14.15
C GLY A 81 -1.71 1.49 -12.64
N ASP A 82 -2.28 2.61 -12.21
CA ASP A 82 -2.65 2.91 -10.83
C ASP A 82 -3.50 4.19 -10.75
N SER A 83 -4.03 4.48 -9.56
CA SER A 83 -4.51 5.79 -9.16
C SER A 83 -3.80 6.21 -7.86
N SER A 84 -3.11 7.35 -7.88
CA SER A 84 -2.42 7.85 -6.69
C SER A 84 -3.38 8.36 -5.62
N GLY A 85 -2.88 8.52 -4.40
CA GLY A 85 -3.59 9.21 -3.32
C GLY A 85 -3.46 10.72 -3.42
N GLY A 86 -4.32 11.42 -2.68
CA GLY A 86 -4.27 12.87 -2.51
C GLY A 86 -5.05 13.66 -3.54
N ALA A 87 -5.11 14.98 -3.28
CA ALA A 87 -5.67 15.96 -4.20
C ALA A 87 -4.72 17.17 -4.31
N ILE A 88 -4.56 17.69 -5.51
CA ILE A 88 -3.86 18.93 -5.80
C ILE A 88 -4.75 19.72 -6.78
N GLY A 89 -5.28 20.86 -6.34
CA GLY A 89 -6.25 21.62 -7.13
C GLY A 89 -7.53 20.84 -7.41
N GLY A 90 -7.98 20.01 -6.46
CA GLY A 90 -9.20 19.20 -6.58
C GLY A 90 -9.08 17.98 -7.48
N ILE A 91 -7.88 17.63 -7.97
CA ILE A 91 -7.63 16.50 -8.87
C ILE A 91 -6.58 15.57 -8.26
N ALA A 92 -6.75 14.26 -8.42
CA ALA A 92 -5.74 13.30 -8.02
C ALA A 92 -4.45 13.50 -8.86
N PRO A 93 -3.27 13.56 -8.23
CA PRO A 93 -2.03 13.91 -8.93
C PRO A 93 -1.41 12.72 -9.68
N THR A 94 -2.21 11.79 -10.21
CA THR A 94 -1.74 10.51 -10.74
C THR A 94 -0.78 10.65 -11.92
N ALA A 95 -1.07 11.54 -12.88
CA ALA A 95 -0.14 11.79 -13.99
C ALA A 95 1.22 12.34 -13.51
N LYS A 96 1.21 13.28 -12.55
CA LYS A 96 2.46 13.77 -11.92
C LYS A 96 3.19 12.66 -11.17
N SER A 97 2.44 11.74 -10.57
CA SER A 97 2.98 10.62 -9.80
C SER A 97 3.66 9.60 -10.71
N PHE A 98 3.07 9.25 -11.86
CA PHE A 98 3.70 8.39 -12.87
C PHE A 98 5.03 8.97 -13.35
N ARG A 99 5.06 10.28 -13.65
CA ARG A 99 6.29 10.97 -14.08
C ARG A 99 7.35 10.98 -12.98
N ALA A 100 6.97 11.34 -11.75
CA ALA A 100 7.91 11.42 -10.63
C ALA A 100 8.49 10.05 -10.23
N ALA A 101 7.69 8.98 -10.38
CA ALA A 101 8.13 7.60 -10.16
C ALA A 101 8.97 7.02 -11.31
N GLY A 102 9.07 7.71 -12.44
CA GLY A 102 9.81 7.23 -13.61
C GLY A 102 9.06 6.23 -14.50
N TYR A 103 7.76 6.02 -14.26
CA TYR A 103 6.99 5.00 -15.00
C TYR A 103 6.70 5.41 -16.44
N GLU A 104 6.54 6.71 -16.74
CA GLU A 104 6.41 7.18 -18.13
C GLU A 104 7.64 6.82 -18.96
N LYS A 105 8.84 6.99 -18.37
CA LYS A 105 10.10 6.60 -19.02
C LYS A 105 10.19 5.08 -19.19
N ALA A 106 9.92 4.31 -18.14
CA ALA A 106 9.92 2.84 -18.20
C ALA A 106 8.94 2.31 -19.25
N ALA A 107 7.74 2.89 -19.33
CA ALA A 107 6.73 2.53 -20.34
C ALA A 107 7.21 2.82 -21.76
N MET A 108 7.81 3.99 -21.98
CA MET A 108 8.36 4.37 -23.30
C MET A 108 9.48 3.43 -23.73
N GLU A 109 10.41 3.08 -22.84
CA GLU A 109 11.55 2.20 -23.14
C GLU A 109 11.14 0.77 -23.47
N GLU A 110 10.03 0.28 -22.87
CA GLU A 110 9.55 -1.10 -23.06
C GLU A 110 8.35 -1.19 -24.03
N GLY A 111 7.90 -0.08 -24.62
CA GLY A 111 6.70 -0.06 -25.46
C GLY A 111 5.43 -0.48 -24.70
N ALA A 112 5.34 -0.13 -23.43
CA ALA A 112 4.17 -0.33 -22.58
C ALA A 112 3.27 0.92 -22.58
N VAL A 113 2.01 0.76 -22.18
CA VAL A 113 1.01 1.84 -22.15
C VAL A 113 0.71 2.25 -20.71
N ILE A 114 0.78 3.55 -20.40
CA ILE A 114 0.35 4.07 -19.12
C ILE A 114 -1.19 4.09 -19.06
N LYS A 115 -1.76 3.51 -18.02
CA LYS A 115 -3.19 3.53 -17.67
C LYS A 115 -3.42 4.37 -16.42
N ASN A 116 -3.80 5.62 -16.62
CA ASN A 116 -4.18 6.49 -15.51
C ASN A 116 -5.62 6.15 -15.08
N PHE A 117 -5.78 5.43 -13.97
CA PHE A 117 -7.08 4.95 -13.50
C PHE A 117 -8.09 6.06 -13.20
N ASP A 118 -7.62 7.32 -13.03
CA ASP A 118 -8.52 8.45 -12.79
C ASP A 118 -9.26 8.92 -14.05
N SER A 119 -8.75 8.56 -15.24
CA SER A 119 -9.29 9.02 -16.55
C SER A 119 -9.79 7.90 -17.47
N GLU A 120 -9.54 6.63 -17.13
CA GLU A 120 -9.88 5.47 -17.99
C GLU A 120 -11.32 4.94 -17.78
N GLY A 121 -12.12 5.60 -16.94
CA GLY A 121 -13.45 5.13 -16.59
C GLY A 121 -13.49 4.13 -15.44
N VAL A 122 -14.69 3.72 -15.08
CA VAL A 122 -14.96 2.82 -13.94
C VAL A 122 -15.95 1.73 -14.31
N ILE A 123 -15.84 0.59 -13.64
CA ILE A 123 -16.84 -0.48 -13.63
C ILE A 123 -17.47 -0.51 -12.24
N GLU A 124 -18.79 -0.60 -12.21
CA GLU A 124 -19.56 -0.84 -11.00
C GLU A 124 -19.51 -2.32 -10.65
N VAL A 125 -19.17 -2.63 -9.40
CA VAL A 125 -19.17 -3.98 -8.85
C VAL A 125 -19.99 -4.03 -7.57
N SER A 126 -20.50 -5.20 -7.21
CA SER A 126 -21.23 -5.42 -5.96
C SER A 126 -20.26 -5.94 -4.90
N PRO A 127 -19.94 -5.17 -3.88
CA PRO A 127 -19.13 -5.65 -2.76
C PRO A 127 -19.95 -6.62 -1.88
N ASN A 128 -19.24 -7.50 -1.17
CA ASN A 128 -19.85 -8.41 -0.20
C ASN A 128 -19.81 -7.89 1.22
N SER A 129 -19.29 -6.67 1.43
CA SER A 129 -19.24 -6.02 2.74
C SER A 129 -20.53 -5.23 3.03
N MET A 130 -20.77 -4.96 4.32
CA MET A 130 -21.90 -4.15 4.77
C MET A 130 -21.68 -2.64 4.60
N HIS A 131 -20.56 -2.22 3.98
CA HIS A 131 -20.21 -0.80 3.89
C HIS A 131 -20.86 -0.07 2.73
N GLU A 132 -21.06 -0.74 1.60
CA GLU A 132 -21.73 -0.19 0.40
C GLU A 132 -22.42 -1.28 -0.42
N GLU A 133 -23.52 -0.91 -1.09
CA GLU A 133 -24.18 -1.79 -2.07
C GLU A 133 -23.43 -1.81 -3.41
N LYS A 134 -22.62 -0.77 -3.70
CA LYS A 134 -21.94 -0.56 -4.98
C LYS A 134 -20.54 -0.01 -4.77
N MET A 135 -19.58 -0.63 -5.44
CA MET A 135 -18.20 -0.18 -5.49
C MET A 135 -17.80 0.15 -6.94
N TYR A 136 -16.92 1.13 -7.13
CA TYR A 136 -16.45 1.51 -8.46
C TYR A 136 -14.95 1.29 -8.56
N LEU A 137 -14.55 0.35 -9.41
CA LEU A 137 -13.15 0.05 -9.69
C LEU A 137 -12.75 0.56 -11.07
N ALA A 138 -11.46 0.84 -11.25
CA ALA A 138 -10.93 1.34 -12.51
C ALA A 138 -11.14 0.35 -13.64
N LYS A 139 -11.68 0.85 -14.77
CA LYS A 139 -12.03 0.02 -15.94
C LYS A 139 -10.85 -0.80 -16.49
N PRO A 140 -9.59 -0.32 -16.55
CA PRO A 140 -8.47 -1.10 -17.06
C PRO A 140 -8.23 -2.44 -16.35
N ILE A 141 -8.69 -2.61 -15.10
CA ILE A 141 -8.60 -3.86 -14.35
C ILE A 141 -9.46 -4.96 -15.00
N PHE A 142 -10.57 -4.57 -15.63
CA PHE A 142 -11.52 -5.46 -16.29
C PHE A 142 -11.26 -5.60 -17.79
N ASP A 143 -10.62 -4.60 -18.41
CA ASP A 143 -10.23 -4.62 -19.82
C ASP A 143 -8.95 -5.44 -20.06
N ALA A 144 -8.15 -5.70 -19.03
CA ALA A 144 -6.97 -6.54 -19.11
C ALA A 144 -7.33 -8.03 -19.01
N ASP A 145 -6.66 -8.88 -19.78
CA ASP A 145 -6.80 -10.34 -19.71
C ASP A 145 -6.14 -10.88 -18.43
N VAL A 146 -5.04 -10.23 -18.00
CA VAL A 146 -4.27 -10.59 -16.80
C VAL A 146 -3.93 -9.34 -15.99
N VAL A 147 -4.13 -9.41 -14.67
CA VAL A 147 -3.68 -8.36 -13.73
C VAL A 147 -2.60 -8.92 -12.83
N ILE A 148 -1.41 -8.30 -12.87
CA ILE A 148 -0.27 -8.59 -11.99
C ILE A 148 -0.11 -7.45 -10.98
N ASN A 149 -0.14 -7.79 -9.70
CA ASN A 149 0.05 -6.83 -8.62
C ASN A 149 1.55 -6.68 -8.30
N LEU A 150 2.06 -5.45 -8.36
CA LEU A 150 3.45 -5.12 -8.04
C LEU A 150 3.53 -4.26 -6.75
N PRO A 151 3.28 -4.85 -5.57
CA PRO A 151 3.32 -4.10 -4.33
C PRO A 151 4.74 -3.71 -3.94
N LYS A 152 4.86 -2.66 -3.12
CA LYS A 152 6.10 -2.25 -2.47
C LYS A 152 6.16 -2.77 -1.06
N PHE A 153 7.29 -3.37 -0.66
CA PHE A 153 7.52 -3.78 0.72
C PHE A 153 7.77 -2.54 1.59
N LYS A 154 6.77 -2.13 2.36
CA LYS A 154 6.89 -0.92 3.21
C LYS A 154 6.01 -0.95 4.45
N THR A 155 6.47 -0.25 5.48
CA THR A 155 5.67 0.04 6.67
C THR A 155 4.55 1.04 6.38
N HIS A 156 3.62 1.13 7.31
CA HIS A 156 2.51 2.06 7.27
C HIS A 156 2.13 2.52 8.68
N SER A 157 2.11 3.82 8.93
CA SER A 157 1.91 4.38 10.27
C SER A 157 0.55 4.01 10.88
N SER A 158 -0.53 3.89 10.09
CA SER A 158 -1.86 3.50 10.58
C SER A 158 -2.12 2.00 10.49
N CYS A 159 -1.73 1.35 9.38
CA CYS A 159 -2.01 -0.06 9.12
C CYS A 159 -0.81 -0.98 9.42
N ILE A 160 0.28 -0.48 10.00
CA ILE A 160 1.55 -1.17 10.31
C ILE A 160 2.34 -1.52 9.04
N TYR A 161 1.70 -2.10 8.04
CA TYR A 161 2.32 -2.66 6.85
C TYR A 161 1.51 -2.34 5.58
N THR A 162 2.22 -2.23 4.46
CA THR A 162 1.65 -2.18 3.10
C THR A 162 2.26 -3.33 2.31
N GLY A 163 1.43 -4.16 1.72
CA GLY A 163 1.84 -5.28 0.90
C GLY A 163 0.87 -5.52 -0.25
N ALA A 164 0.70 -6.78 -0.64
CA ALA A 164 -0.16 -7.17 -1.74
C ALA A 164 -1.63 -6.87 -1.44
N VAL A 165 -2.10 -7.18 -0.21
CA VAL A 165 -3.50 -6.95 0.19
C VAL A 165 -3.84 -5.47 0.16
N LYS A 166 -2.99 -4.58 0.69
CA LYS A 166 -3.30 -3.14 0.72
C LYS A 166 -3.07 -2.44 -0.61
N ASN A 167 -2.19 -2.95 -1.49
CA ASN A 167 -1.86 -2.30 -2.76
C ASN A 167 -3.08 -2.14 -3.68
N VAL A 168 -4.07 -3.02 -3.55
CA VAL A 168 -5.28 -2.97 -4.40
C VAL A 168 -6.16 -1.75 -4.15
N PHE A 169 -5.95 -1.00 -3.07
CA PHE A 169 -6.68 0.25 -2.84
C PHE A 169 -6.48 1.28 -3.97
N GLY A 170 -5.35 1.20 -4.70
CA GLY A 170 -5.14 1.98 -5.91
C GLY A 170 -6.11 1.65 -7.06
N CYS A 171 -6.84 0.54 -7.00
CA CYS A 171 -7.90 0.20 -7.97
C CYS A 171 -9.13 1.10 -7.86
N ILE A 172 -9.28 1.82 -6.75
CA ILE A 172 -10.31 2.84 -6.56
C ILE A 172 -9.81 4.15 -7.18
N PRO A 173 -10.47 4.71 -8.21
CA PRO A 173 -10.00 5.92 -8.86
C PRO A 173 -10.17 7.18 -8.02
N GLY A 174 -9.16 8.02 -8.10
CA GLY A 174 -9.20 9.41 -7.72
C GLY A 174 -9.66 9.71 -6.30
N LEU A 175 -10.46 10.75 -6.17
CA LEU A 175 -10.95 11.27 -4.90
C LEU A 175 -11.96 10.35 -4.20
N ARG A 176 -12.46 9.29 -4.88
CA ARG A 176 -13.31 8.27 -4.25
C ARG A 176 -12.63 7.60 -3.05
N LYS A 177 -11.29 7.50 -3.06
CA LYS A 177 -10.51 7.00 -1.91
C LYS A 177 -10.83 7.72 -0.59
N ALA A 178 -11.04 9.04 -0.64
CA ALA A 178 -11.38 9.83 0.54
C ALA A 178 -12.74 9.42 1.14
N ARG A 179 -13.72 9.04 0.30
CA ARG A 179 -15.01 8.53 0.75
C ARG A 179 -14.83 7.23 1.53
N TYR A 180 -14.02 6.27 1.02
CA TYR A 180 -13.78 5.01 1.70
C TYR A 180 -13.03 5.18 3.04
N HIS A 181 -12.12 6.12 3.16
CA HIS A 181 -11.51 6.46 4.45
C HIS A 181 -12.51 7.06 5.44
N LYS A 182 -13.52 7.78 4.96
CA LYS A 182 -14.60 8.30 5.82
C LYS A 182 -15.54 7.18 6.28
N MET A 183 -15.87 6.24 5.42
CA MET A 183 -16.77 5.11 5.71
C MET A 183 -16.12 4.05 6.59
N ALA A 184 -14.84 3.78 6.36
CA ALA A 184 -14.02 2.82 7.07
C ALA A 184 -12.84 3.52 7.77
N PRO A 185 -13.09 4.25 8.88
CA PRO A 185 -12.08 5.11 9.50
C PRO A 185 -11.02 4.35 10.29
N ASN A 186 -11.29 3.10 10.67
CA ASN A 186 -10.35 2.25 11.38
C ASN A 186 -9.77 1.15 10.48
N PRO A 187 -8.59 0.58 10.82
CA PRO A 187 -7.95 -0.45 9.99
C PRO A 187 -8.78 -1.72 9.79
N GLU A 188 -9.61 -2.11 10.74
CA GLU A 188 -10.48 -3.28 10.67
C GLU A 188 -11.52 -3.11 9.56
N SER A 189 -12.34 -2.05 9.64
CA SER A 189 -13.34 -1.76 8.60
C SER A 189 -12.71 -1.44 7.25
N PHE A 190 -11.52 -0.83 7.23
CA PHE A 190 -10.77 -0.60 6.00
C PHE A 190 -10.29 -1.90 5.36
N GLY A 191 -9.96 -2.92 6.16
CA GLY A 191 -9.63 -4.26 5.68
C GLY A 191 -10.77 -4.90 4.89
N GLU A 192 -12.03 -4.70 5.29
CA GLU A 192 -13.20 -5.19 4.56
C GLU A 192 -13.29 -4.58 3.14
N ILE A 193 -13.02 -3.28 3.02
CA ILE A 193 -12.97 -2.61 1.70
C ILE A 193 -11.89 -3.22 0.80
N LEU A 194 -10.72 -3.53 1.37
CA LEU A 194 -9.63 -4.17 0.62
C LEU A 194 -10.00 -5.59 0.17
N ALA A 195 -10.69 -6.35 1.03
CA ALA A 195 -11.16 -7.68 0.71
C ALA A 195 -12.19 -7.64 -0.45
N ASP A 196 -13.12 -6.69 -0.43
CA ASP A 196 -14.07 -6.49 -1.54
C ASP A 196 -13.37 -6.20 -2.87
N ILE A 197 -12.31 -5.37 -2.85
CA ILE A 197 -11.54 -5.10 -4.07
C ILE A 197 -10.86 -6.38 -4.57
N HIS A 198 -10.23 -7.16 -3.69
CA HIS A 198 -9.60 -8.42 -4.07
C HIS A 198 -10.58 -9.42 -4.69
N GLN A 199 -11.77 -9.55 -4.13
CA GLN A 199 -12.80 -10.46 -4.64
C GLN A 199 -13.30 -10.07 -6.02
N ASN A 200 -13.26 -8.79 -6.38
CA ASN A 200 -13.77 -8.27 -7.65
C ASN A 200 -12.68 -8.06 -8.71
N ALA A 201 -11.43 -7.81 -8.34
CA ALA A 201 -10.36 -7.39 -9.26
C ALA A 201 -9.47 -8.53 -9.80
N LYS A 202 -9.69 -9.79 -9.45
CA LYS A 202 -9.10 -11.04 -9.99
C LYS A 202 -7.60 -10.95 -10.34
N PHE A 203 -6.76 -10.60 -9.38
CA PHE A 203 -5.30 -10.64 -9.55
C PHE A 203 -4.81 -12.08 -9.72
N LYS A 204 -3.99 -12.34 -10.76
CA LYS A 204 -3.41 -13.68 -10.99
C LYS A 204 -2.08 -13.89 -10.29
N LEU A 205 -1.30 -12.83 -10.11
CA LEU A 205 0.06 -12.93 -9.61
C LEU A 205 0.42 -11.68 -8.81
N HIS A 206 1.24 -11.86 -7.78
CA HIS A 206 1.78 -10.79 -6.94
C HIS A 206 3.30 -10.89 -6.93
N ILE A 207 4.00 -9.84 -7.37
CA ILE A 207 5.47 -9.76 -7.38
C ILE A 207 5.86 -8.53 -6.58
N MET A 208 6.31 -8.73 -5.35
CA MET A 208 6.62 -7.66 -4.40
C MET A 208 8.05 -7.16 -4.57
N ASP A 209 8.17 -5.86 -4.79
CA ASP A 209 9.44 -5.15 -4.75
C ASP A 209 9.88 -4.92 -3.30
N GLY A 210 10.81 -5.73 -2.83
CA GLY A 210 11.49 -5.64 -1.55
C GLY A 210 13.01 -5.49 -1.70
N VAL A 211 13.52 -5.09 -2.88
CA VAL A 211 14.96 -4.82 -3.05
C VAL A 211 15.39 -3.74 -2.07
N ILE A 212 14.78 -2.56 -2.16
CA ILE A 212 14.86 -1.51 -1.13
C ILE A 212 13.48 -1.32 -0.52
N ALA A 213 13.30 -1.68 0.72
CA ALA A 213 12.04 -1.50 1.47
C ALA A 213 11.98 -0.12 2.14
N MET A 214 10.79 0.25 2.65
CA MET A 214 10.62 1.39 3.55
C MET A 214 10.35 0.91 4.96
N GLN A 215 11.07 1.43 5.93
CA GLN A 215 10.94 1.16 7.36
C GLN A 215 10.46 2.40 8.14
N GLY A 216 10.06 2.23 9.40
CA GLY A 216 9.66 3.32 10.29
C GLY A 216 8.29 3.90 9.97
N GLU A 217 8.18 5.22 9.88
CA GLU A 217 6.91 5.95 9.71
C GLU A 217 6.47 6.01 8.23
N GLY A 218 6.30 4.83 7.56
CA GLY A 218 5.72 4.78 6.24
C GLY A 218 4.24 5.25 6.22
N PRO A 219 3.64 5.39 5.05
CA PRO A 219 4.07 4.88 3.74
C PRO A 219 4.90 5.85 2.90
N THR A 220 5.20 7.08 3.38
CA THR A 220 5.95 8.11 2.63
C THR A 220 7.00 8.84 3.44
N ALA A 221 6.92 8.78 4.77
CA ALA A 221 7.81 9.50 5.69
C ALA A 221 8.85 8.59 6.36
N GLY A 222 8.86 7.30 6.04
CA GLY A 222 9.84 6.35 6.52
C GLY A 222 11.23 6.53 5.91
N ASP A 223 12.15 5.67 6.33
CA ASP A 223 13.52 5.61 5.83
C ASP A 223 13.67 4.38 4.89
N VAL A 224 14.60 4.44 3.97
CA VAL A 224 14.95 3.31 3.11
C VAL A 224 15.64 2.21 3.91
N TYR A 225 15.42 0.96 3.53
CA TYR A 225 16.05 -0.22 4.13
C TYR A 225 16.37 -1.26 3.04
N PRO A 226 17.61 -1.71 2.91
CA PRO A 226 18.01 -2.73 1.93
C PRO A 226 17.51 -4.11 2.39
N ALA A 227 16.27 -4.45 2.07
CA ALA A 227 15.72 -5.76 2.40
C ALA A 227 16.25 -6.84 1.45
N ASN A 228 16.74 -6.46 0.26
CA ASN A 228 17.41 -7.32 -0.72
C ASN A 228 16.57 -8.53 -1.12
N LYS A 229 15.25 -8.37 -1.25
CA LYS A 229 14.32 -9.47 -1.54
C LYS A 229 13.32 -9.11 -2.63
N ILE A 230 12.99 -10.12 -3.43
CA ILE A 230 11.79 -10.14 -4.27
C ILE A 230 10.92 -11.28 -3.75
N LEU A 231 9.66 -11.02 -3.46
CA LEU A 231 8.71 -12.04 -3.02
C LEU A 231 7.64 -12.22 -4.10
N MET A 232 7.28 -13.47 -4.40
CA MET A 232 6.31 -13.79 -5.44
C MET A 232 5.34 -14.86 -4.96
N SER A 233 4.05 -14.69 -5.28
CA SER A 233 2.99 -15.66 -4.98
C SER A 233 1.76 -15.41 -5.84
N THR A 234 0.95 -16.43 -6.03
CA THR A 234 -0.42 -16.30 -6.54
C THR A 234 -1.42 -15.91 -5.45
N ASP A 235 -1.00 -16.00 -4.19
CA ASP A 235 -1.81 -15.75 -3.01
C ASP A 235 -1.34 -14.46 -2.31
N PRO A 236 -2.15 -13.38 -2.27
CA PRO A 236 -1.76 -12.10 -1.70
C PRO A 236 -1.56 -12.15 -0.18
N LEU A 237 -2.37 -12.96 0.52
CA LEU A 237 -2.29 -13.05 1.98
C LEU A 237 -1.10 -13.90 2.40
N ALA A 238 -0.81 -15.00 1.69
CA ALA A 238 0.40 -15.80 1.93
C ALA A 238 1.67 -14.98 1.70
N LEU A 239 1.70 -14.15 0.63
CA LEU A 239 2.80 -13.24 0.35
C LEU A 239 3.02 -12.25 1.50
N ASP A 240 1.94 -11.60 1.96
CA ASP A 240 2.00 -10.62 3.05
C ASP A 240 2.33 -11.29 4.40
N THR A 241 1.86 -12.53 4.63
CA THR A 241 2.20 -13.34 5.81
C THR A 241 3.69 -13.63 5.87
N ALA A 242 4.28 -14.06 4.76
CA ALA A 242 5.73 -14.30 4.67
C ALA A 242 6.52 -13.00 4.89
N ALA A 243 6.10 -11.90 4.27
CA ALA A 243 6.72 -10.59 4.44
C ALA A 243 6.66 -10.08 5.90
N LEU A 244 5.51 -10.24 6.58
CA LEU A 244 5.37 -9.88 7.99
C LEU A 244 6.25 -10.74 8.90
N LYS A 245 6.35 -12.03 8.62
CA LYS A 245 7.23 -12.94 9.39
C LYS A 245 8.68 -12.50 9.31
N MET A 246 9.15 -12.00 8.15
CA MET A 246 10.49 -11.40 8.02
C MET A 246 10.69 -10.21 8.98
N LEU A 247 9.61 -9.48 9.30
CA LEU A 247 9.62 -8.35 10.24
C LEU A 247 9.44 -8.77 11.70
N GLY A 248 9.19 -10.04 11.98
CA GLY A 248 8.83 -10.54 13.30
C GLY A 248 7.46 -10.05 13.77
N VAL A 249 6.51 -9.85 12.83
CA VAL A 249 5.13 -9.43 13.06
C VAL A 249 4.19 -10.59 12.70
N GLU A 250 3.21 -10.86 13.55
CA GLU A 250 2.20 -11.86 13.26
C GLU A 250 1.02 -11.23 12.48
N VAL A 251 0.40 -12.01 11.58
CA VAL A 251 -0.75 -11.53 10.77
C VAL A 251 -1.86 -10.95 11.63
N GLY A 252 -2.16 -11.61 12.77
CA GLY A 252 -3.18 -11.17 13.72
C GLY A 252 -2.93 -9.79 14.35
N GLU A 253 -1.71 -9.27 14.27
CA GLU A 253 -1.37 -7.92 14.74
C GLU A 253 -1.66 -6.83 13.69
N VAL A 254 -2.01 -7.21 12.45
CA VAL A 254 -2.26 -6.31 11.32
C VAL A 254 -3.73 -6.39 10.91
N ALA A 255 -4.53 -5.48 11.43
CA ALA A 255 -5.99 -5.51 11.32
C ALA A 255 -6.53 -5.65 9.88
N ILE A 256 -5.90 -4.98 8.90
CA ILE A 256 -6.31 -5.09 7.49
C ILE A 256 -6.14 -6.52 6.93
N LEU A 257 -5.22 -7.32 7.45
CA LEU A 257 -5.01 -8.70 7.02
C LEU A 257 -5.95 -9.68 7.74
N ASN A 258 -6.46 -9.32 8.91
CA ASN A 258 -7.49 -10.12 9.58
C ASN A 258 -8.77 -10.19 8.74
N ALA A 259 -9.22 -9.07 8.18
CA ALA A 259 -10.35 -9.05 7.26
C ALA A 259 -10.08 -9.91 6.01
N ALA A 260 -8.89 -9.82 5.43
CA ALA A 260 -8.50 -10.67 4.30
C ALA A 260 -8.56 -12.17 4.65
N LYS A 261 -8.11 -12.55 5.87
CA LYS A 261 -8.20 -13.92 6.39
C LYS A 261 -9.64 -14.37 6.56
N GLU A 262 -10.47 -13.59 7.25
CA GLU A 262 -11.89 -13.88 7.51
C GLU A 262 -12.69 -14.02 6.19
N ARG A 263 -12.36 -13.19 5.20
CA ARG A 263 -12.97 -13.19 3.87
C ARG A 263 -12.33 -14.23 2.91
N LYS A 264 -11.39 -15.05 3.39
CA LYS A 264 -10.71 -16.12 2.63
C LYS A 264 -10.06 -15.62 1.34
N ILE A 265 -9.41 -14.46 1.40
CA ILE A 265 -8.68 -13.89 0.26
C ILE A 265 -7.40 -14.69 -0.03
N GLY A 266 -6.87 -15.40 0.95
CA GLY A 266 -5.69 -16.24 0.82
C GLY A 266 -5.33 -16.95 2.14
N GLU A 267 -4.15 -17.58 2.16
CA GLU A 267 -3.65 -18.37 3.29
C GLU A 267 -2.81 -17.49 4.26
N SER A 268 -3.03 -17.65 5.53
CA SER A 268 -2.29 -16.93 6.59
C SER A 268 -1.64 -17.86 7.62
N ASN A 269 -1.90 -19.17 7.56
CA ASN A 269 -1.22 -20.12 8.41
C ASN A 269 0.13 -20.48 7.79
N LEU A 270 1.23 -20.20 8.49
CA LEU A 270 2.59 -20.46 8.00
C LEU A 270 2.86 -21.95 7.71
N GLU A 271 2.16 -22.86 8.40
CA GLU A 271 2.31 -24.31 8.18
C GLU A 271 1.73 -24.74 6.83
N ASP A 272 0.78 -23.96 6.27
CA ASP A 272 0.14 -24.21 4.98
C ASP A 272 0.77 -23.39 3.84
N ILE A 273 1.88 -22.67 4.12
CA ILE A 273 2.62 -21.86 3.16
C ILE A 273 3.99 -22.51 2.86
N ILE A 274 4.18 -22.94 1.63
CA ILE A 274 5.47 -23.45 1.14
C ILE A 274 6.37 -22.26 0.81
N ILE A 275 7.56 -22.22 1.43
CA ILE A 275 8.60 -21.23 1.10
C ILE A 275 9.61 -21.87 0.14
N ASP A 276 9.87 -21.19 -0.97
CA ASP A 276 10.79 -21.64 -2.01
C ASP A 276 11.68 -20.48 -2.53
N GLY A 277 12.58 -20.75 -3.45
CA GLY A 277 13.52 -19.78 -4.01
C GLY A 277 14.92 -19.92 -3.43
N ASP A 278 15.58 -18.79 -3.23
CA ASP A 278 16.92 -18.74 -2.60
C ASP A 278 16.86 -19.09 -1.10
N TYR A 279 15.66 -19.16 -0.53
CA TYR A 279 15.40 -19.48 0.88
C TYR A 279 14.38 -20.62 0.98
N LYS A 280 14.65 -21.56 1.92
CA LYS A 280 13.71 -22.64 2.28
C LYS A 280 12.95 -22.35 3.57
N THR A 281 13.35 -21.31 4.28
CA THR A 281 12.66 -20.76 5.44
C THR A 281 12.61 -19.25 5.32
N ILE A 282 11.67 -18.61 5.98
CA ILE A 282 11.50 -17.14 5.89
C ILE A 282 12.69 -16.46 6.60
N PRO A 283 13.54 -15.70 5.86
CA PRO A 283 14.65 -14.97 6.45
C PRO A 283 14.15 -13.81 7.30
N LYS A 284 14.81 -13.55 8.43
CA LYS A 284 14.51 -12.39 9.27
C LYS A 284 15.25 -11.16 8.75
N LEU A 285 14.61 -10.01 8.78
CA LEU A 285 15.25 -8.72 8.51
C LEU A 285 15.75 -8.10 9.83
N ASP A 286 17.07 -8.07 10.00
CA ASP A 286 17.68 -7.56 11.20
C ASP A 286 17.58 -6.03 11.27
N GLU A 287 17.38 -5.48 12.49
CA GLU A 287 17.29 -4.04 12.75
C GLU A 287 16.20 -3.28 11.98
N PHE A 288 15.27 -3.97 11.31
CA PHE A 288 14.18 -3.31 10.61
C PHE A 288 13.28 -2.55 11.60
N LYS A 289 13.03 -1.28 11.31
CA LYS A 289 12.28 -0.39 12.19
C LYS A 289 10.79 -0.42 11.85
N LEU A 290 9.99 -0.93 12.75
CA LEU A 290 8.52 -0.85 12.65
C LEU A 290 8.01 0.55 13.03
N PRO A 291 6.77 0.93 12.62
CA PRO A 291 6.16 2.18 13.05
C PRO A 291 6.06 2.28 14.57
N LYS A 292 6.19 3.49 15.12
CA LYS A 292 6.14 3.73 16.57
C LYS A 292 4.86 3.19 17.20
N ARG A 293 3.74 3.28 16.49
CA ARG A 293 2.45 2.77 16.92
C ARG A 293 2.48 1.26 17.20
N TYR A 294 3.16 0.47 16.35
CA TYR A 294 3.30 -0.97 16.56
C TYR A 294 4.06 -1.31 17.85
N LYS A 295 5.18 -0.61 18.12
CA LYS A 295 5.94 -0.82 19.38
C LYS A 295 5.10 -0.55 20.62
N SER A 296 4.19 0.41 20.56
CA SER A 296 3.23 0.70 21.63
C SER A 296 2.18 -0.42 21.80
N GLY A 297 1.78 -1.05 20.70
CA GLY A 297 0.80 -2.15 20.69
C GLY A 297 1.31 -3.45 21.32
N LYS A 298 2.59 -3.81 21.15
CA LYS A 298 3.17 -5.04 21.73
C LYS A 298 3.19 -5.07 23.27
N LYS A 299 3.14 -3.92 23.96
CA LYS A 299 3.03 -3.83 25.42
C LYS A 299 1.60 -4.00 25.95
N ARG A 300 0.66 -4.36 25.09
CA ARG A 300 -0.79 -4.31 25.34
C ARG A 300 -1.40 -5.50 26.13
N ASN A 301 -0.63 -6.41 26.67
CA ASN A 301 -1.18 -7.53 27.43
C ASN A 301 -1.74 -7.19 28.83
N ASN A 302 -1.74 -5.91 29.24
CA ASN A 302 -2.27 -5.50 30.54
C ASN A 302 -3.45 -4.54 30.33
N LYS A 303 -4.68 -4.98 30.67
CA LYS A 303 -5.94 -4.21 30.48
C LYS A 303 -5.94 -2.84 31.18
N VAL A 304 -5.19 -2.67 32.26
CA VAL A 304 -5.04 -1.38 32.95
C VAL A 304 -4.11 -0.44 32.18
N LEU A 305 -3.04 -0.99 31.57
CA LEU A 305 -2.11 -0.25 30.74
C LEU A 305 -2.75 0.20 29.41
N ILE A 306 -3.72 -0.54 28.87
CA ILE A 306 -4.52 -0.17 27.69
C ILE A 306 -5.28 1.14 27.94
N LYS A 307 -5.96 1.28 29.08
CA LYS A 307 -6.68 2.52 29.43
C LYS A 307 -5.76 3.72 29.59
N VAL A 308 -4.52 3.52 30.07
CA VAL A 308 -3.52 4.57 30.21
C VAL A 308 -2.86 4.93 28.87
N ILE A 309 -2.70 3.97 27.96
CA ILE A 309 -2.10 4.19 26.64
C ILE A 309 -3.10 4.81 25.65
N ASP A 310 -4.38 4.45 25.72
CA ASP A 310 -5.46 5.15 24.99
C ASP A 310 -5.61 6.62 25.43
N PHE A 311 -5.09 6.95 26.61
CA PHE A 311 -4.96 8.32 27.12
C PHE A 311 -3.93 9.16 26.32
N PHE A 312 -2.97 8.51 25.64
CA PHE A 312 -1.94 9.15 24.81
C PHE A 312 -2.16 8.83 23.33
N LYS A 313 -3.31 9.20 22.78
CA LYS A 313 -3.55 9.05 21.33
C LYS A 313 -2.53 9.84 20.53
N THR A 314 -2.06 9.25 19.45
CA THR A 314 -1.16 9.91 18.50
C THR A 314 -2.01 10.57 17.43
N ALA A 315 -2.02 11.90 17.40
CA ALA A 315 -2.78 12.67 16.42
C ALA A 315 -1.86 13.35 15.38
N PRO A 316 -2.31 13.57 14.15
CA PRO A 316 -1.55 14.31 13.15
C PRO A 316 -1.48 15.79 13.54
N LYS A 317 -0.30 16.41 13.46
CA LYS A 317 -0.08 17.84 13.71
C LYS A 317 0.81 18.43 12.64
N VAL A 318 0.43 19.59 12.09
CA VAL A 318 1.23 20.26 11.08
C VAL A 318 2.37 21.05 11.73
N ASN A 319 3.60 20.69 11.36
CA ASN A 319 4.80 21.46 11.73
C ASN A 319 4.98 22.63 10.74
N ARG A 320 4.65 23.84 11.18
CA ARG A 320 4.67 25.04 10.33
C ARG A 320 6.07 25.38 9.80
N LYS A 321 7.14 25.01 10.49
CA LYS A 321 8.54 25.25 10.03
C LYS A 321 8.88 24.39 8.79
N LYS A 322 8.31 23.20 8.68
CA LYS A 322 8.50 22.29 7.53
C LYS A 322 7.45 22.49 6.43
N CYS A 323 6.31 23.12 6.76
CA CYS A 323 5.19 23.27 5.85
C CYS A 323 5.50 24.25 4.70
N ARG A 324 5.25 23.85 3.47
CA ARG A 324 5.40 24.66 2.25
C ARG A 324 4.07 25.20 1.70
N ASN A 325 3.00 25.18 2.47
CA ASN A 325 1.66 25.67 2.12
C ASN A 325 1.09 25.11 0.80
N CYS A 326 1.48 23.89 0.40
CA CYS A 326 1.01 23.26 -0.84
C CYS A 326 -0.47 22.79 -0.82
N ASN A 327 -1.11 22.84 0.33
CA ASN A 327 -2.52 22.48 0.57
C ASN A 327 -2.92 21.02 0.31
N VAL A 328 -2.03 20.13 -0.08
CA VAL A 328 -2.34 18.70 -0.32
C VAL A 328 -3.07 18.08 0.87
N CYS A 329 -2.61 18.32 2.11
CA CYS A 329 -3.26 17.81 3.31
C CYS A 329 -4.68 18.38 3.54
N VAL A 330 -4.92 19.63 3.15
CA VAL A 330 -6.23 20.29 3.24
C VAL A 330 -7.21 19.68 2.24
N GLU A 331 -6.80 19.61 0.97
CA GLU A 331 -7.62 19.11 -0.13
C GLU A 331 -7.90 17.62 -0.06
N SER A 332 -6.96 16.86 0.49
CA SER A 332 -7.08 15.40 0.67
C SER A 332 -7.79 15.00 1.96
N CYS A 333 -8.16 15.94 2.82
CA CYS A 333 -8.83 15.62 4.07
C CYS A 333 -10.30 15.23 3.83
N PRO A 334 -10.72 13.97 4.08
CA PRO A 334 -12.10 13.52 3.83
C PRO A 334 -13.12 14.26 4.71
N MET A 335 -12.67 14.78 5.86
CA MET A 335 -13.50 15.49 6.83
C MET A 335 -13.37 17.02 6.73
N LYS A 336 -12.51 17.53 5.82
CA LYS A 336 -12.19 18.97 5.72
C LYS A 336 -11.76 19.58 7.07
N ALA A 337 -11.10 18.79 7.90
CA ALA A 337 -10.72 19.13 9.27
C ALA A 337 -9.50 20.05 9.38
N ILE A 338 -8.86 20.43 8.27
CA ILE A 338 -7.62 21.22 8.26
C ILE A 338 -7.88 22.59 7.66
N ASP A 339 -7.67 23.62 8.46
CA ASP A 339 -7.78 25.01 8.00
C ASP A 339 -6.74 25.33 6.92
N ARG A 340 -7.18 26.03 5.86
CA ARG A 340 -6.35 26.28 4.67
C ARG A 340 -5.17 27.21 4.95
N ASP A 341 -5.33 28.21 5.81
CA ASP A 341 -4.34 29.25 6.04
C ASP A 341 -3.46 28.95 7.23
N THR A 342 -4.06 28.60 8.35
CA THR A 342 -3.36 28.32 9.61
C THR A 342 -2.78 26.92 9.67
N LYS A 343 -3.31 25.97 8.87
CA LYS A 343 -3.01 24.53 8.94
C LYS A 343 -3.33 23.90 10.30
N GLN A 344 -4.20 24.54 11.08
CA GLN A 344 -4.71 23.95 12.31
C GLN A 344 -5.68 22.81 11.96
N ILE A 345 -5.65 21.75 12.77
CA ILE A 345 -6.52 20.61 12.61
C ILE A 345 -7.62 20.69 13.66
N ASP A 346 -8.88 20.68 13.22
CA ASP A 346 -10.03 20.57 14.11
C ASP A 346 -10.24 19.10 14.50
N TYR A 347 -9.77 18.74 15.68
CA TYR A 347 -9.86 17.38 16.20
C TYR A 347 -11.27 16.94 16.60
N ARG A 348 -12.27 17.86 16.58
CA ARG A 348 -13.68 17.49 16.80
C ARG A 348 -14.28 16.76 15.62
N VAL A 349 -13.77 17.03 14.41
CA VAL A 349 -14.21 16.40 13.16
C VAL A 349 -13.16 15.50 12.53
N CYS A 350 -11.91 15.54 13.00
CA CYS A 350 -10.81 14.70 12.50
C CYS A 350 -11.03 13.24 12.89
N ILE A 351 -11.09 12.35 11.89
CA ILE A 351 -11.24 10.89 12.07
C ILE A 351 -9.89 10.15 12.19
N GLU A 352 -8.79 10.85 12.32
CA GLU A 352 -7.44 10.29 12.47
C GLU A 352 -7.07 9.24 11.39
N CYS A 353 -7.59 9.38 10.18
CA CYS A 353 -7.30 8.48 9.05
C CYS A 353 -5.86 8.57 8.53
N MET A 354 -5.08 9.53 9.01
CA MET A 354 -3.67 9.80 8.66
C MET A 354 -3.41 10.18 7.20
N CYS A 355 -4.41 10.36 6.34
CA CYS A 355 -4.23 10.78 4.95
C CYS A 355 -3.34 12.03 4.81
N CYS A 356 -3.53 13.02 5.69
CA CYS A 356 -2.73 14.25 5.68
C CYS A 356 -1.25 13.99 5.97
N HIS A 357 -0.92 13.02 6.85
CA HIS A 357 0.44 12.60 7.15
C HIS A 357 1.05 11.83 5.96
N GLU A 358 0.31 10.89 5.42
CA GLU A 358 0.75 10.00 4.34
C GLU A 358 1.05 10.76 3.05
N LEU A 359 0.25 11.79 2.74
CA LEU A 359 0.34 12.56 1.51
C LEU A 359 1.28 13.77 1.59
N CYS A 360 1.81 14.09 2.77
CA CYS A 360 2.71 15.22 2.93
C CYS A 360 4.10 14.96 2.34
N MET A 361 4.38 15.53 1.17
CA MET A 361 5.68 15.39 0.50
C MET A 361 6.85 15.99 1.31
N TYR A 362 6.56 16.94 2.19
CA TYR A 362 7.57 17.66 2.99
C TYR A 362 7.75 17.09 4.38
N LYS A 363 7.11 15.96 4.69
CA LYS A 363 7.11 15.37 6.06
C LYS A 363 6.72 16.38 7.13
N ALA A 364 5.88 17.36 6.79
CA ALA A 364 5.49 18.44 7.69
C ALA A 364 4.30 18.06 8.59
N VAL A 365 3.52 17.03 8.25
CA VAL A 365 2.49 16.51 9.14
C VAL A 365 3.12 15.42 9.99
N GLU A 366 3.35 15.75 11.27
CA GLU A 366 4.00 14.86 12.24
C GLU A 366 2.95 14.17 13.11
N LEU A 367 3.24 12.94 13.56
CA LEU A 367 2.41 12.23 14.52
C LEU A 367 2.90 12.58 15.93
N LYS A 368 2.12 13.35 16.70
CA LYS A 368 2.44 13.76 18.06
C LYS A 368 1.49 13.12 19.07
N LYS A 369 2.01 12.77 20.24
CA LYS A 369 1.17 12.41 21.39
C LYS A 369 0.49 13.67 21.88
N GLU A 370 -0.83 13.65 21.99
CA GLU A 370 -1.57 14.73 22.67
C GLU A 370 -1.60 14.46 24.17
N ASN A 371 -1.29 15.51 24.95
CA ASN A 371 -1.56 15.50 26.38
C ASN A 371 -3.06 15.75 26.59
N PHE A 372 -3.80 14.71 26.93
CA PHE A 372 -5.24 14.78 27.24
C PHE A 372 -5.58 15.84 28.29
N LEU A 373 -4.68 16.13 29.24
CA LEU A 373 -4.86 17.18 30.24
C LEU A 373 -4.96 18.58 29.61
N ALA A 374 -4.26 18.86 28.51
CA ALA A 374 -4.38 20.11 27.80
C ALA A 374 -5.75 20.28 27.12
N GLY A 375 -6.32 19.18 26.60
CA GLY A 375 -7.66 19.15 25.99
C GLY A 375 -8.79 19.42 26.99
N ILE A 376 -8.65 18.89 28.23
CA ILE A 376 -9.63 19.13 29.32
C ILE A 376 -9.57 20.62 29.77
N LEU A 377 -8.37 21.18 29.88
CA LEU A 377 -8.17 22.57 30.32
C LEU A 377 -8.62 23.59 29.26
N THR A 378 -8.64 23.23 27.99
CA THR A 378 -9.07 24.11 26.86
C THR A 378 -10.54 23.89 26.46
N GLY A 379 -11.31 23.06 27.17
CA GLY A 379 -12.72 22.79 26.88
C GLY A 379 -12.99 22.00 25.57
N ILE A 380 -11.95 21.49 24.92
CA ILE A 380 -12.08 20.71 23.70
C ILE A 380 -12.37 19.25 24.08
N LYS A 381 -13.66 18.87 24.16
CA LYS A 381 -14.08 17.48 24.28
C LYS A 381 -13.68 16.74 23.00
N LEU A 382 -12.71 15.83 23.09
CA LEU A 382 -12.44 14.84 22.05
C LEU A 382 -13.69 13.98 21.85
N GLY A 383 -14.32 14.07 20.66
CA GLY A 383 -15.54 13.32 20.35
C GLY A 383 -15.30 11.82 20.52
N LYS A 384 -16.08 11.19 21.42
CA LYS A 384 -16.21 9.74 21.46
C LYS A 384 -17.06 9.33 20.26
N TYR A 385 -16.49 8.56 19.35
CA TYR A 385 -17.29 7.80 18.40
C TYR A 385 -18.04 6.69 19.17
N ARG A 386 -19.37 6.75 19.10
CA ARG A 386 -20.26 5.61 19.31
C ARG A 386 -20.51 4.93 17.99
#